data_f143e70d505bafe108bbd30b404a7e46
#
_entry.id   f143e70d505bafe108bbd30b404a7e46
#
_cell.length_a   1.000
_cell.length_b   1.000
_cell.length_c   1.000
_cell.angle_alpha   90.00
_cell.angle_beta   90.00
_cell.angle_gamma   90.00
#
_symmetry.space_group_name_H-M   'P 1'
#
loop_
_entity.id
_entity.type
_entity.pdbx_description
1 polymer ?
#
loop_
_entity_poly.entity_id
_entity_poly.type
_entity_poly.pdbx_seq_one_letter_code
_entity_poly.pdbx_strand_id
1 'polypeptide(L)'
;MSVLVLVVDDEPDVEALFRQQFRRDLRAQRFVMDFAISATDALVRIANTIEQALILILSDINMPGMDGLTLLGEIKRRWPELPVMMVTAYGDDERRRRAKETGAAEFITKPIDFNLLKQQLQQLSGRSA
;
A
#
# COMPACT_ATOMS: atom_id res chain seq x y z
N MET A 1 8.93 16.55 -5.46
CA MET A 1 9.23 15.57 -4.41
C MET A 1 8.59 14.25 -4.77
N SER A 2 9.36 13.18 -4.74
CA SER A 2 8.85 11.85 -5.06
C SER A 2 8.04 11.27 -3.91
N VAL A 3 6.99 10.53 -4.25
CA VAL A 3 6.19 9.81 -3.27
C VAL A 3 6.69 8.38 -3.21
N LEU A 4 6.96 7.89 -2.00
CA LEU A 4 7.32 6.49 -1.79
C LEU A 4 6.05 5.67 -1.64
N VAL A 5 5.89 4.67 -2.50
CA VAL A 5 4.82 3.68 -2.39
C VAL A 5 5.44 2.41 -1.80
N LEU A 6 5.01 2.04 -0.61
CA LEU A 6 5.42 0.78 0.01
C LEU A 6 4.36 -0.27 -0.29
N VAL A 7 4.76 -1.28 -1.05
CA VAL A 7 3.88 -2.39 -1.42
C VAL A 7 4.14 -3.54 -0.46
N VAL A 8 3.10 -4.01 0.23
CA VAL A 8 3.20 -5.10 1.20
C VAL A 8 2.46 -6.30 0.65
N ASP A 9 3.20 -7.35 0.32
CA ASP A 9 2.65 -8.58 -0.21
C ASP A 9 3.67 -9.70 0.01
N ASP A 10 3.19 -10.87 0.41
CA ASP A 10 4.06 -12.02 0.68
C ASP A 10 4.46 -12.80 -0.57
N GLU A 11 3.85 -12.50 -1.72
CA GLU A 11 4.16 -13.19 -2.98
C GLU A 11 5.41 -12.59 -3.62
N PRO A 12 6.43 -13.43 -3.92
CA PRO A 12 7.71 -12.91 -4.44
C PRO A 12 7.61 -12.29 -5.83
N ASP A 13 6.61 -12.67 -6.63
CA ASP A 13 6.47 -12.17 -8.00
C ASP A 13 5.87 -10.76 -8.07
N VAL A 14 5.32 -10.25 -6.98
CA VAL A 14 4.64 -8.96 -6.95
C VAL A 14 5.59 -7.82 -7.25
N GLU A 15 6.79 -7.86 -6.71
CA GLU A 15 7.77 -6.79 -6.96
C GLU A 15 8.08 -6.64 -8.44
N ALA A 16 8.37 -7.75 -9.13
CA ALA A 16 8.70 -7.72 -10.56
C ALA A 16 7.52 -7.19 -11.37
N LEU A 17 6.30 -7.63 -11.03
CA LEU A 17 5.09 -7.18 -11.71
C LEU A 17 4.88 -5.68 -11.55
N PHE A 18 4.98 -5.18 -10.33
CA PHE A 18 4.79 -3.75 -10.06
C PHE A 18 5.86 -2.91 -10.74
N ARG A 19 7.12 -3.33 -10.70
CA ARG A 19 8.20 -2.59 -11.36
C ARG A 19 8.00 -2.52 -12.86
N GLN A 20 7.48 -3.59 -13.47
CA GLN A 20 7.16 -3.60 -14.89
C GLN A 20 5.99 -2.66 -15.21
N GLN A 21 4.91 -2.73 -14.45
CA GLN A 21 3.71 -1.94 -14.69
C GLN A 21 3.92 -0.44 -14.44
N PHE A 22 4.80 -0.10 -13.50
CA PHE A 22 5.12 1.29 -13.16
C PHE A 22 6.40 1.78 -13.78
N ARG A 23 6.97 1.07 -14.76
CA ARG A 23 8.27 1.38 -15.33
C ARG A 23 8.42 2.84 -15.78
N ARG A 24 7.41 3.37 -16.47
CA ARG A 24 7.44 4.75 -16.95
C ARG A 24 7.37 5.75 -15.81
N ASP A 25 6.54 5.48 -14.81
CA ASP A 25 6.38 6.35 -13.65
C ASP A 25 7.65 6.36 -12.80
N LEU A 26 8.31 5.22 -12.67
CA LEU A 26 9.57 5.11 -11.94
C LEU A 26 10.70 5.87 -12.66
N ARG A 27 10.77 5.76 -13.99
CA ARG A 27 11.75 6.51 -14.79
C ARG A 27 11.52 8.01 -14.71
N ALA A 28 10.27 8.43 -14.70
CA ALA A 28 9.88 9.83 -14.59
C ALA A 28 9.98 10.35 -13.16
N GLN A 29 10.34 9.49 -12.21
CA GLN A 29 10.47 9.83 -10.79
C GLN A 29 9.17 10.35 -10.16
N ARG A 30 8.02 9.92 -10.68
CA ARG A 30 6.72 10.25 -10.08
C ARG A 30 6.52 9.48 -8.79
N PHE A 31 6.99 8.24 -8.76
CA PHE A 31 6.93 7.36 -7.59
C PHE A 31 8.28 6.71 -7.37
N VAL A 32 8.59 6.46 -6.11
CA VAL A 32 9.64 5.53 -5.70
C VAL A 32 8.92 4.36 -5.05
N MET A 33 9.31 3.14 -5.35
CA MET A 33 8.65 1.96 -4.80
C MET A 33 9.60 1.16 -3.93
N ASP A 34 9.07 0.68 -2.81
CA ASP A 34 9.73 -0.28 -1.94
C ASP A 34 8.77 -1.42 -1.67
N PHE A 35 9.29 -2.57 -1.29
CA PHE A 35 8.51 -3.78 -1.15
C PHE A 35 8.79 -4.45 0.17
N ALA A 36 7.73 -4.80 0.89
CA ALA A 36 7.82 -5.55 2.13
C ALA A 36 7.15 -6.91 1.94
N ILE A 37 7.76 -7.96 2.44
CA ILE A 37 7.27 -9.32 2.25
C ILE A 37 6.37 -9.79 3.37
N SER A 38 6.22 -8.98 4.42
CA SER A 38 5.37 -9.28 5.56
C SER A 38 4.95 -7.99 6.25
N ALA A 39 3.97 -8.10 7.13
CA ALA A 39 3.54 -6.96 7.93
C ALA A 39 4.65 -6.47 8.86
N THR A 40 5.40 -7.37 9.48
CA THR A 40 6.52 -7.00 10.36
C THR A 40 7.59 -6.24 9.58
N ASP A 41 7.96 -6.73 8.41
CA ASP A 41 8.91 -6.05 7.52
C ASP A 41 8.40 -4.65 7.14
N ALA A 42 7.11 -4.53 6.85
CA ALA A 42 6.50 -3.26 6.50
C ALA A 42 6.63 -2.24 7.63
N LEU A 43 6.34 -2.64 8.86
CA LEU A 43 6.44 -1.74 10.01
C LEU A 43 7.86 -1.23 10.22
N VAL A 44 8.86 -2.08 10.05
CA VAL A 44 10.26 -1.68 10.15
C VAL A 44 10.62 -0.67 9.06
N ARG A 45 10.21 -0.93 7.82
CA ARG A 45 10.49 -0.03 6.70
C ARG A 45 9.84 1.33 6.86
N ILE A 46 8.59 1.35 7.33
CA ILE A 46 7.89 2.62 7.59
C ILE A 46 8.63 3.42 8.66
N ALA A 47 8.96 2.79 9.77
CA ALA A 47 9.64 3.46 10.86
C ALA A 47 10.98 4.08 10.45
N ASN A 48 11.68 3.44 9.51
CA ASN A 48 12.98 3.92 9.04
C ASN A 48 12.87 5.05 8.02
N THR A 49 11.73 5.25 7.40
CA THR A 49 11.59 6.20 6.29
C THR A 49 10.55 7.29 6.51
N ILE A 50 9.70 7.17 7.53
CA ILE A 50 8.54 8.05 7.72
C ILE A 50 8.90 9.54 7.83
N GLU A 51 10.06 9.87 8.40
CA GLU A 51 10.48 11.25 8.56
C GLU A 51 11.11 11.84 7.30
N GLN A 52 11.44 11.01 6.32
CA GLN A 52 12.23 11.41 5.16
C GLN A 52 11.44 11.43 3.86
N ALA A 53 10.24 10.86 3.84
CA ALA A 53 9.49 10.69 2.59
C ALA A 53 7.99 10.77 2.84
N LEU A 54 7.25 11.18 1.81
CA LEU A 54 5.81 11.00 1.77
C LEU A 54 5.54 9.53 1.40
N ILE A 55 4.87 8.81 2.28
CA ILE A 55 4.65 7.37 2.10
C ILE A 55 3.18 7.10 1.85
N LEU A 56 2.93 6.29 0.83
CA LEU A 56 1.63 5.64 0.60
C LEU A 56 1.82 4.15 0.80
N ILE A 57 0.93 3.53 1.55
CA ILE A 57 0.99 2.08 1.79
C ILE A 57 -0.04 1.38 0.91
N LEU A 58 0.40 0.36 0.21
CA LEU A 58 -0.48 -0.54 -0.54
C LEU A 58 -0.26 -1.94 0.01
N SER A 59 -1.27 -2.49 0.71
CA SER A 59 -1.12 -3.77 1.39
C SER A 59 -2.18 -4.76 0.97
N ASP A 60 -1.75 -5.99 0.71
CA ASP A 60 -2.67 -7.11 0.58
C ASP A 60 -3.34 -7.35 1.93
N ILE A 61 -4.63 -7.64 1.89
CA ILE A 61 -5.40 -7.92 3.10
C ILE A 61 -5.12 -9.34 3.62
N ASN A 62 -4.80 -10.27 2.73
CA ASN A 62 -4.57 -11.68 3.07
C ASN A 62 -3.08 -12.00 3.04
N MET A 63 -2.46 -12.13 4.21
CA MET A 63 -1.06 -12.51 4.34
C MET A 63 -0.91 -13.48 5.52
N PRO A 64 0.03 -14.44 5.43
CA PRO A 64 0.30 -15.33 6.58
C PRO A 64 0.90 -14.56 7.74
N GLY A 65 0.67 -15.04 8.96
CA GLY A 65 1.11 -14.37 10.17
C GLY A 65 0.23 -13.18 10.49
N MET A 66 0.83 -12.01 10.65
CA MET A 66 0.07 -10.77 10.81
C MET A 66 -0.56 -10.40 9.48
N ASP A 67 -1.89 -10.43 9.39
CA ASP A 67 -2.59 -10.12 8.14
C ASP A 67 -2.68 -8.60 7.90
N GLY A 68 -3.23 -8.25 6.72
CA GLY A 68 -3.31 -6.86 6.32
C GLY A 68 -4.21 -6.00 7.20
N LEU A 69 -5.26 -6.58 7.80
CA LEU A 69 -6.13 -5.85 8.72
C LEU A 69 -5.38 -5.49 10.01
N THR A 70 -4.62 -6.42 10.55
CA THR A 70 -3.80 -6.18 11.74
C THR A 70 -2.73 -5.13 11.44
N LEU A 71 -2.08 -5.24 10.29
CA LEU A 71 -1.10 -4.25 9.85
C LEU A 71 -1.73 -2.86 9.74
N LEU A 72 -2.90 -2.77 9.13
CA LEU A 72 -3.62 -1.49 9.00
C LEU A 72 -3.87 -0.87 10.37
N GLY A 73 -4.33 -1.66 11.34
CA GLY A 73 -4.56 -1.18 12.70
C GLY A 73 -3.29 -0.66 13.36
N GLU A 74 -2.18 -1.37 13.20
CA GLU A 74 -0.89 -0.93 13.75
C GLU A 74 -0.41 0.36 13.12
N ILE A 75 -0.53 0.49 11.80
CA ILE A 75 -0.13 1.71 11.09
C ILE A 75 -0.97 2.90 11.57
N LYS A 76 -2.28 2.73 11.67
CA LYS A 76 -3.17 3.81 12.09
C LYS A 76 -2.96 4.21 13.54
N ARG A 77 -2.55 3.26 14.38
CA ARG A 77 -2.21 3.55 15.78
C ARG A 77 -0.92 4.38 15.90
N ARG A 78 0.09 4.03 15.11
CA ARG A 78 1.41 4.67 15.17
C ARG A 78 1.50 5.93 14.31
N TRP A 79 0.90 5.90 13.14
CA TRP A 79 0.99 6.98 12.14
C TRP A 79 -0.41 7.23 11.56
N PRO A 80 -1.30 7.87 12.34
CA PRO A 80 -2.72 7.96 11.96
C PRO A 80 -2.99 8.72 10.65
N GLU A 81 -2.06 9.56 10.21
CA GLU A 81 -2.23 10.32 8.97
C GLU A 81 -1.70 9.62 7.74
N LEU A 82 -1.01 8.48 7.92
CA LEU A 82 -0.42 7.74 6.80
C LEU A 82 -1.51 7.05 5.99
N PRO A 83 -1.66 7.36 4.69
CA PRO A 83 -2.70 6.72 3.88
C PRO A 83 -2.36 5.26 3.58
N VAL A 84 -3.34 4.39 3.79
CA VAL A 84 -3.21 2.97 3.53
C VAL A 84 -4.29 2.54 2.55
N MET A 85 -3.87 1.96 1.44
CA MET A 85 -4.74 1.38 0.45
C MET A 85 -4.70 -0.13 0.57
N MET A 86 -5.87 -0.78 0.53
CA MET A 86 -5.96 -2.23 0.70
C MET A 86 -6.26 -2.92 -0.62
N VAL A 87 -5.58 -4.02 -0.86
CA VAL A 87 -5.85 -4.90 -1.99
C VAL A 87 -6.72 -6.05 -1.49
N THR A 88 -7.91 -6.20 -2.06
CA THR A 88 -8.91 -7.16 -1.59
C THR A 88 -9.22 -8.20 -2.67
N ALA A 89 -9.62 -9.40 -2.24
CA ALA A 89 -10.14 -10.41 -3.15
C ALA A 89 -11.61 -10.14 -3.46
N TYR A 90 -12.05 -10.59 -4.62
CA TYR A 90 -13.46 -10.52 -4.98
C TYR A 90 -14.29 -11.32 -3.95
N GLY A 91 -15.37 -10.71 -3.49
CA GLY A 91 -16.26 -11.36 -2.51
C GLY A 91 -15.84 -11.22 -1.06
N ASP A 92 -14.76 -10.49 -0.78
CA ASP A 92 -14.26 -10.33 0.59
C ASP A 92 -14.85 -9.08 1.26
N ASP A 93 -16.16 -9.00 1.27
CA ASP A 93 -16.88 -7.79 1.72
C ASP A 93 -16.74 -7.54 3.22
N GLU A 94 -16.68 -8.60 4.03
CA GLU A 94 -16.56 -8.48 5.49
C GLU A 94 -15.21 -7.86 5.87
N ARG A 95 -14.13 -8.34 5.28
CA ARG A 95 -12.80 -7.80 5.57
C ARG A 95 -12.66 -6.38 5.04
N ARG A 96 -13.24 -6.11 3.88
CA ARG A 96 -13.24 -4.76 3.31
C ARG A 96 -13.97 -3.78 4.24
N ARG A 97 -15.10 -4.19 4.78
CA ARG A 97 -15.85 -3.37 5.73
C ARG A 97 -15.01 -3.08 6.98
N ARG A 98 -14.36 -4.11 7.53
CA ARG A 98 -13.50 -3.96 8.71
C ARG A 98 -12.32 -3.04 8.43
N ALA A 99 -11.72 -3.15 7.26
CA ALA A 99 -10.62 -2.27 6.87
C ALA A 99 -11.07 -0.82 6.75
N LYS A 100 -12.26 -0.59 6.19
CA LYS A 100 -12.82 0.75 6.09
C LYS A 100 -13.05 1.36 7.47
N GLU A 101 -13.61 0.58 8.40
CA GLU A 101 -13.83 1.01 9.77
C GLU A 101 -12.53 1.33 10.49
N THR A 102 -11.45 0.62 10.17
CA THR A 102 -10.14 0.84 10.77
C THR A 102 -9.43 2.05 10.17
N GLY A 103 -9.88 2.53 9.01
CA GLY A 103 -9.37 3.77 8.44
C GLY A 103 -8.60 3.62 7.13
N ALA A 104 -8.82 2.54 6.37
CA ALA A 104 -8.23 2.41 5.04
C ALA A 104 -8.72 3.55 4.15
N ALA A 105 -7.80 4.16 3.42
CA ALA A 105 -8.10 5.31 2.58
C ALA A 105 -8.77 4.92 1.28
N GLU A 106 -8.42 3.75 0.74
CA GLU A 106 -8.92 3.32 -0.56
C GLU A 106 -8.80 1.81 -0.69
N PHE A 107 -9.49 1.24 -1.68
CA PHE A 107 -9.49 -0.19 -1.95
C PHE A 107 -9.30 -0.46 -3.43
N ILE A 108 -8.61 -1.55 -3.76
CA ILE A 108 -8.58 -2.07 -5.11
C ILE A 108 -8.77 -3.59 -5.06
N THR A 109 -9.59 -4.12 -5.96
CA THR A 109 -9.93 -5.55 -5.99
C THR A 109 -9.05 -6.29 -6.99
N LYS A 110 -8.61 -7.49 -6.63
CA LYS A 110 -7.86 -8.36 -7.55
C LYS A 110 -8.80 -8.93 -8.62
N PRO A 111 -8.34 -9.09 -9.86
CA PRO A 111 -7.01 -8.74 -10.37
C PRO A 111 -6.85 -7.24 -10.50
N ILE A 112 -5.65 -6.74 -10.21
CA ILE A 112 -5.40 -5.30 -10.15
C ILE A 112 -5.48 -4.68 -11.54
N ASP A 113 -6.33 -3.66 -11.68
CA ASP A 113 -6.31 -2.75 -12.82
C ASP A 113 -5.26 -1.67 -12.52
N PHE A 114 -4.11 -1.77 -13.18
CA PHE A 114 -3.01 -0.87 -12.88
C PHE A 114 -3.27 0.58 -13.30
N ASN A 115 -4.09 0.80 -14.31
CA ASN A 115 -4.48 2.16 -14.67
C ASN A 115 -5.32 2.82 -13.58
N LEU A 116 -6.27 2.07 -13.02
CA LEU A 116 -7.07 2.55 -11.90
C LEU A 116 -6.18 2.77 -10.67
N LEU A 117 -5.28 1.85 -10.37
CA LEU A 117 -4.36 1.97 -9.24
C LEU A 117 -3.52 3.23 -9.34
N LYS A 118 -2.98 3.53 -10.52
CA LYS A 118 -2.20 4.75 -10.72
C LYS A 118 -3.01 6.01 -10.45
N GLN A 119 -4.27 6.04 -10.89
CA GLN A 119 -5.15 7.17 -10.60
C GLN A 119 -5.39 7.33 -9.11
N GLN A 120 -5.65 6.24 -8.41
CA GLN A 120 -5.90 6.26 -6.97
C GLN A 120 -4.66 6.71 -6.20
N LEU A 121 -3.48 6.24 -6.59
CA LEU A 121 -2.22 6.67 -5.95
C LEU A 121 -1.96 8.15 -6.16
N GLN A 122 -2.23 8.66 -7.36
CA GLN A 122 -2.08 10.09 -7.64
C GLN A 122 -3.03 10.93 -6.79
N GLN A 123 -4.27 10.49 -6.61
CA GLN A 123 -5.24 11.18 -5.78
C GLN A 123 -4.79 11.23 -4.32
N LEU A 124 -4.29 10.11 -3.80
CA LEU A 124 -3.83 10.05 -2.42
C LEU A 124 -2.58 10.92 -2.21
N SER A 125 -1.65 10.93 -3.16
CA SER A 125 -0.45 11.77 -3.06
C SER A 125 -0.81 13.26 -3.15
N GLY A 126 -1.80 13.62 -3.96
CA GLY A 126 -2.30 14.99 -4.03
C GLY A 126 -2.93 15.45 -2.72
N ARG A 127 -3.63 14.57 -2.02
CA ARG A 127 -4.20 14.89 -0.71
C ARG A 127 -3.15 15.05 0.38
N SER A 128 -2.01 14.39 0.21
CA SER A 128 -0.91 14.44 1.17
C SER A 128 -0.06 15.70 1.02
N ALA A 129 -0.20 16.38 -0.08
CA ALA A 129 0.48 17.65 -0.32
C ALA A 129 -0.29 18.82 0.32
#